data_7d118784b16754160e4b6603daafba61
#
_entry.id   7d118784b16754160e4b6603daafba61
#
_cell.length_a   1.000
_cell.length_b   1.000
_cell.length_c   1.000
_cell.angle_alpha   90.00
_cell.angle_beta   90.00
_cell.angle_gamma   90.00
#
_symmetry.space_group_name_H-M   'P 1'
#
loop_
_entity.id
_entity.type
_entity.pdbx_description
1 polymer ?
#
loop_
_entity_poly.entity_id
_entity_poly.type
_entity_poly.pdbx_seq_one_letter_code
_entity_poly.pdbx_strand_id
1 'polypeptide(L)'
;MSRTAQYNPGVSDAPSIDALLATLNATEVGSLDAVAEKVRQVQQGLESLGQPELAEAAGGAVTALRRGDVAEWKRARAFLQSKIGHLR
;
A
#
# COMPACT_ATOMS: atom_id res chain seq x y z
N MET A 1 -13.28 -17.08 26.01
CA MET A 1 -13.21 -16.91 25.42
C MET A 1 -13.01 -16.68 24.81
N SER A 2 -12.90 -16.46 24.80
CA SER A 2 -12.81 -16.18 23.92
C SER A 2 -12.37 -16.06 23.19
N ARG A 3 -12.27 -15.91 23.34
CA ARG A 3 -11.95 -15.75 22.54
C ARG A 3 -11.87 -15.52 21.74
N THR A 4 -12.09 -15.41 22.14
CA THR A 4 -12.02 -15.14 21.27
C THR A 4 -11.72 -14.76 20.51
N ALA A 5 -11.85 -14.67 20.85
CA ALA A 5 -11.62 -14.20 19.97
C ALA A 5 -11.24 -13.87 19.31
N GLN A 6 -11.20 -13.80 19.47
CA GLN A 6 -10.92 -13.43 18.78
C GLN A 6 -10.91 -13.33 17.87
N TYR A 7 -11.20 -13.13 17.95
CA TYR A 7 -11.26 -12.96 16.95
C TYR A 7 -11.26 -12.65 16.09
N ASN A 8 -11.26 -12.50 15.99
CA ASN A 8 -11.29 -12.05 15.18
C ASN A 8 -11.15 -12.19 14.31
N PRO A 9 -11.25 -12.36 14.16
CA PRO A 9 -11.06 -12.35 13.15
C PRO A 9 -11.14 -12.41 12.30
N GLY A 10 -11.77 -12.96 12.88
CA GLY A 10 -11.76 -13.02 11.47
C GLY A 10 -11.11 -11.91 10.98
N VAL A 11 -10.91 -11.39 11.85
CA VAL A 11 -10.05 -10.36 11.46
C VAL A 11 -9.11 -10.96 10.48
N SER A 12 -9.30 -10.60 9.30
CA SER A 12 -8.41 -11.01 8.27
C SER A 12 -7.07 -10.36 8.49
N ASP A 13 -6.03 -11.11 8.29
CA ASP A 13 -4.70 -10.54 8.29
C ASP A 13 -4.45 -9.78 7.01
N ALA A 14 -5.28 -10.00 6.00
CA ALA A 14 -5.13 -9.29 4.73
C ALA A 14 -5.69 -7.87 4.88
N PRO A 15 -4.98 -6.86 4.44
CA PRO A 15 -5.49 -5.50 4.49
C PRO A 15 -6.66 -5.33 3.51
N SER A 16 -7.57 -4.44 3.84
CA SER A 16 -8.65 -4.12 2.92
C SER A 16 -8.15 -3.18 1.84
N ILE A 17 -8.88 -3.17 0.71
CA ILE A 17 -8.59 -2.24 -0.37
C ILE A 17 -8.67 -0.80 0.15
N ASP A 18 -9.67 -0.50 0.97
CA ASP A 18 -9.83 0.84 1.52
C ASP A 18 -8.65 1.23 2.40
N ALA A 19 -8.09 0.28 3.17
CA ALA A 19 -6.94 0.57 4.00
C ALA A 19 -5.72 0.89 3.15
N LEU A 20 -5.52 0.18 2.04
CA LEU A 20 -4.40 0.46 1.15
C LEU A 20 -4.55 1.84 0.52
N LEU A 21 -5.75 2.20 0.09
CA LEU A 21 -5.98 3.52 -0.47
C LEU A 21 -5.76 4.61 0.57
N ALA A 22 -6.22 4.38 1.80
CA ALA A 22 -6.01 5.34 2.87
C ALA A 22 -4.53 5.55 3.13
N THR A 23 -3.74 4.48 3.10
CA THR A 23 -2.30 4.58 3.29
C THR A 23 -1.67 5.40 2.17
N LEU A 24 -2.07 5.15 0.91
CA LEU A 24 -1.55 5.94 -0.20
C LEU A 24 -1.94 7.40 -0.11
N ASN A 25 -3.16 7.67 0.35
CA ASN A 25 -3.62 9.05 0.50
C ASN A 25 -2.90 9.78 1.62
N ALA A 26 -2.32 9.05 2.55
CA ALA A 26 -1.60 9.63 3.69
C ALA A 26 -0.12 9.90 3.38
N THR A 27 0.28 9.88 2.12
CA THR A 27 1.67 10.04 1.73
C THR A 27 2.04 11.49 1.41
N GLU A 28 1.19 12.43 1.83
CA GLU A 28 1.45 13.85 1.54
C GLU A 28 2.36 14.50 2.56
N VAL A 29 2.56 13.86 3.70
CA VAL A 29 3.37 14.41 4.78
C VAL A 29 4.43 13.42 5.20
N GLY A 30 5.54 13.97 5.69
CA GLY A 30 6.62 13.16 6.19
C GLY A 30 7.82 13.15 5.25
N SER A 31 8.90 12.57 5.73
CA SER A 31 10.10 12.43 4.92
C SER A 31 9.91 11.40 3.83
N LEU A 32 10.79 11.42 2.83
CA LEU A 32 10.73 10.42 1.77
C LEU A 32 10.88 9.01 2.33
N ASP A 33 11.70 8.84 3.39
CA ASP A 33 11.85 7.53 4.00
C ASP A 33 10.54 7.07 4.64
N ALA A 34 9.83 7.98 5.32
CA ALA A 34 8.55 7.64 5.93
C ALA A 34 7.52 7.29 4.88
N VAL A 35 7.49 8.02 3.78
CA VAL A 35 6.58 7.73 2.68
C VAL A 35 6.93 6.38 2.05
N ALA A 36 8.22 6.11 1.86
CA ALA A 36 8.65 4.83 1.29
C ALA A 36 8.19 3.67 2.16
N GLU A 37 8.24 3.83 3.49
CA GLU A 37 7.79 2.77 4.39
C GLU A 37 6.30 2.52 4.24
N LYS A 38 5.50 3.57 4.09
CA LYS A 38 4.07 3.41 3.86
C LYS A 38 3.79 2.68 2.55
N VAL A 39 4.55 3.02 1.51
CA VAL A 39 4.36 2.35 0.21
C VAL A 39 4.77 0.89 0.29
N ARG A 40 5.80 0.57 1.08
CA ARG A 40 6.16 -0.83 1.28
C ARG A 40 5.03 -1.61 1.94
N GLN A 41 4.31 -0.98 2.88
CA GLN A 41 3.15 -1.63 3.49
C GLN A 41 2.07 -1.88 2.45
N VAL A 42 1.87 -0.94 1.53
CA VAL A 42 0.92 -1.14 0.42
C VAL A 42 1.38 -2.30 -0.44
N GLN A 43 2.68 -2.38 -0.76
CA GLN A 43 3.22 -3.47 -1.55
C GLN A 43 2.93 -4.81 -0.90
N GLN A 44 3.19 -4.93 0.41
CA GLN A 44 2.94 -6.17 1.13
C GLN A 44 1.47 -6.52 1.13
N GLY A 45 0.60 -5.52 1.30
CA GLY A 45 -0.83 -5.74 1.25
C GLY A 45 -1.29 -6.25 -0.09
N LEU A 46 -0.74 -5.70 -1.17
CA LEU A 46 -1.09 -6.15 -2.52
C LEU A 46 -0.63 -7.59 -2.75
N GLU A 47 0.53 -7.95 -2.23
CA GLU A 47 0.98 -9.34 -2.31
C GLU A 47 0.01 -10.26 -1.59
N SER A 48 -0.45 -9.86 -0.40
CA SER A 48 -1.40 -10.65 0.37
C SER A 48 -2.74 -10.79 -0.34
N LEU A 49 -3.11 -9.81 -1.15
CA LEU A 49 -4.37 -9.84 -1.90
C LEU A 49 -4.24 -10.56 -3.23
N GLY A 50 -3.06 -11.10 -3.53
CA GLY A 50 -2.87 -11.81 -4.79
C GLY A 50 -2.78 -10.90 -5.98
N GLN A 51 -2.22 -9.71 -5.81
CA GLN A 51 -2.08 -8.73 -6.88
C GLN A 51 -0.59 -8.48 -7.16
N PRO A 52 0.10 -9.46 -7.75
CA PRO A 52 1.56 -9.34 -7.90
C PRO A 52 1.99 -8.20 -8.82
N GLU A 53 1.23 -7.89 -9.85
CA GLU A 53 1.59 -6.81 -10.76
C GLU A 53 1.52 -5.46 -10.06
N LEU A 54 0.49 -5.27 -9.25
CA LEU A 54 0.36 -4.03 -8.50
C LEU A 54 1.39 -3.96 -7.39
N ALA A 55 1.71 -5.09 -6.77
CA ALA A 55 2.77 -5.13 -5.77
C ALA A 55 4.10 -4.73 -6.39
N GLU A 56 4.37 -5.19 -7.61
CA GLU A 56 5.60 -4.82 -8.30
C GLU A 56 5.62 -3.33 -8.60
N ALA A 57 4.48 -2.76 -9.01
CA ALA A 57 4.40 -1.33 -9.25
C ALA A 57 4.67 -0.54 -7.97
N ALA A 58 4.17 -1.03 -6.83
CA ALA A 58 4.44 -0.39 -5.55
C ALA A 58 5.92 -0.47 -5.20
N GLY A 59 6.58 -1.60 -5.52
CA GLY A 59 8.01 -1.72 -5.33
C GLY A 59 8.79 -0.71 -6.14
N GLY A 60 8.36 -0.47 -7.39
CA GLY A 60 8.96 0.56 -8.22
C GLY A 60 8.79 1.96 -7.62
N ALA A 61 7.63 2.20 -7.00
CA ALA A 61 7.39 3.48 -6.33
C ALA A 61 8.34 3.65 -5.14
N VAL A 62 8.59 2.60 -4.37
CA VAL A 62 9.55 2.66 -3.29
C VAL A 62 10.93 3.01 -3.81
N THR A 63 11.34 2.38 -4.90
CA THR A 63 12.64 2.65 -5.52
C THR A 63 12.74 4.11 -5.93
N ALA A 64 11.68 4.65 -6.55
CA ALA A 64 11.68 6.05 -6.97
C ALA A 64 11.85 6.98 -5.77
N LEU A 65 11.14 6.69 -4.68
CA LEU A 65 11.27 7.49 -3.47
C LEU A 65 12.67 7.46 -2.90
N ARG A 66 13.31 6.28 -2.89
CA ARG A 66 14.65 6.15 -2.35
C ARG A 66 15.68 6.88 -3.18
N ARG A 67 15.41 7.03 -4.48
CA ARG A 67 16.29 7.80 -5.37
C ARG A 67 15.97 9.28 -5.38
N GLY A 68 14.91 9.69 -4.67
CA GLY A 68 14.50 11.07 -4.68
C GLY A 68 13.81 11.51 -5.98
N ASP A 69 13.32 10.53 -6.76
CA ASP A 69 12.66 10.83 -8.03
C ASP A 69 11.17 11.09 -7.75
N VAL A 70 10.87 12.31 -7.35
CA VAL A 70 9.53 12.68 -6.93
C VAL A 70 8.53 12.62 -8.08
N ALA A 71 8.96 12.98 -9.28
CA ALA A 71 8.07 12.95 -10.45
C ALA A 71 7.63 11.52 -10.74
N GLU A 72 8.56 10.58 -10.70
CA GLU A 72 8.23 9.18 -10.91
C GLU A 72 7.34 8.65 -9.80
N TRP A 73 7.64 9.04 -8.56
CA TRP A 73 6.81 8.66 -7.40
C TRP A 73 5.37 9.12 -7.59
N LYS A 74 5.17 10.36 -8.02
CA LYS A 74 3.82 10.88 -8.18
C LYS A 74 3.06 10.13 -9.26
N ARG A 75 3.72 9.76 -10.35
CA ARG A 75 3.08 8.97 -11.40
C ARG A 75 2.72 7.57 -10.88
N ALA A 76 3.62 6.96 -10.15
CA ALA A 76 3.38 5.64 -9.59
C ALA A 76 2.23 5.67 -8.59
N ARG A 77 2.17 6.71 -7.77
CA ARG A 77 1.08 6.84 -6.80
C ARG A 77 -0.27 6.95 -7.51
N ALA A 78 -0.35 7.79 -8.53
CA ALA A 78 -1.60 7.96 -9.26
C ALA A 78 -2.04 6.64 -9.92
N PHE A 79 -1.09 5.92 -10.49
CA PHE A 79 -1.36 4.62 -11.08
C PHE A 79 -1.91 3.65 -10.04
N LEU A 80 -1.26 3.58 -8.88
CA LEU A 80 -1.68 2.67 -7.82
C LEU A 80 -3.06 3.04 -7.28
N GLN A 81 -3.30 4.33 -7.06
CA GLN A 81 -4.60 4.77 -6.56
C GLN A 81 -5.72 4.36 -7.52
N SER A 82 -5.48 4.54 -8.81
CA SER A 82 -6.47 4.18 -9.82
C SER A 82 -6.68 2.67 -9.86
N LYS A 83 -5.61 1.89 -9.93
CA LYS A 83 -5.74 0.44 -10.09
C LYS A 83 -6.28 -0.23 -8.84
N ILE A 84 -5.82 0.20 -7.67
CA ILE A 84 -6.32 -0.36 -6.43
C ILE A 84 -7.79 0.01 -6.25
N GLY A 85 -8.18 1.23 -6.64
CA GLY A 85 -9.56 1.64 -6.58
C GLY A 85 -10.47 0.74 -7.41
N HIS A 86 -9.97 0.21 -8.52
CA HIS A 86 -10.75 -0.69 -9.36
C HIS A 86 -10.96 -2.08 -8.74
N LEU A 87 -10.21 -2.40 -7.69
CA LEU A 87 -10.37 -3.69 -7.01
C LEU A 87 -11.55 -3.70 -6.04
N ARG A 88 -12.14 -2.55 -5.76
CA ARG A 88 -13.23 -2.42 -4.81
C ARG A 88 -14.52 -3.05 -5.29
#